data_7aac00d3b780fd4b6fc4e5d2bb9e0890
#
_entry.id   7aac00d3b780fd4b6fc4e5d2bb9e0890
#
_cell.length_a   1.000
_cell.length_b   1.000
_cell.length_c   1.000
_cell.angle_alpha   90.00
_cell.angle_beta   90.00
_cell.angle_gamma   90.00
#
_symmetry.space_group_name_H-M   'P 1'
#
loop_
_entity.id
_entity.type
_entity.pdbx_description
1 polymer ?
#
loop_
_entity_poly.entity_id
_entity_poly.type
_entity_poly.pdbx_seq_one_letter_code
_entity_poly.pdbx_strand_id
1 'polypeptide(L)'
;WTSAKRLLEYLFFTGQVSSAWRHAQFERCYDLAERVLPAHVLAAPEPDEDAAVRELLTIAARAHGVASERCLLDYFRIRGSRAREGVRALVADGVLVPVRVEGWQRPVLLHAEADLPRRATGRALLSPFDPLVFERRRLEELFGLRYRIEIYVPEAQRVHGYYVLPFLRGERLAALVDLKADRRAGLLRVHAAHRPPGPGAVDDAPAAVAADLAAELRLLAGWLGLDDVVVGGKDGSPRGDLAGTLAVALTAG
;
A
#
# COMPACT_ATOMS: atom_id res chain seq x y z
N TRP A 1 -3.52 -19.04 21.48
CA TRP A 1 -3.25 -17.74 22.13
C TRP A 1 -3.42 -17.91 23.63
N THR A 2 -2.45 -17.50 24.43
CA THR A 2 -2.54 -17.52 25.90
C THR A 2 -3.58 -16.50 26.39
N SER A 3 -4.15 -16.72 27.56
CA SER A 3 -5.11 -15.78 28.19
C SER A 3 -4.49 -14.39 28.39
N ALA A 4 -3.20 -14.32 28.75
CA ALA A 4 -2.46 -13.07 28.88
C ALA A 4 -2.39 -12.29 27.56
N LYS A 5 -2.14 -12.94 26.43
CA LYS A 5 -2.11 -12.28 25.12
C LYS A 5 -3.48 -11.74 24.72
N ARG A 6 -4.56 -12.48 24.99
CA ARG A 6 -5.93 -11.99 24.74
C ARG A 6 -6.27 -10.76 25.57
N LEU A 7 -5.85 -10.75 26.85
CA LEU A 7 -6.04 -9.60 27.70
C LEU A 7 -5.26 -8.37 27.22
N LEU A 8 -4.00 -8.52 26.86
CA LEU A 8 -3.19 -7.43 26.30
C LEU A 8 -3.78 -6.87 24.99
N GLU A 9 -4.26 -7.72 24.10
CA GLU A 9 -4.94 -7.28 22.88
C GLU A 9 -6.23 -6.52 23.21
N TYR A 10 -7.02 -6.98 24.18
CA TYR A 10 -8.22 -6.26 24.65
C TYR A 10 -7.86 -4.89 25.21
N LEU A 11 -6.88 -4.80 26.12
CA LEU A 11 -6.43 -3.52 26.69
C LEU A 11 -5.88 -2.57 25.61
N PHE A 12 -5.21 -3.09 24.58
CA PHE A 12 -4.74 -2.31 23.45
C PHE A 12 -5.90 -1.77 22.60
N PHE A 13 -6.90 -2.59 22.28
CA PHE A 13 -8.07 -2.15 21.51
C PHE A 13 -8.98 -1.18 22.28
N THR A 14 -8.98 -1.26 23.62
CA THR A 14 -9.71 -0.31 24.49
C THR A 14 -8.90 0.94 24.83
N GLY A 15 -7.66 1.07 24.34
CA GLY A 15 -6.84 2.27 24.54
C GLY A 15 -6.18 2.36 25.90
N GLN A 16 -6.29 1.35 26.78
CA GLN A 16 -5.69 1.35 28.13
C GLN A 16 -4.17 1.16 28.06
N VAL A 17 -3.68 0.44 27.06
CA VAL A 17 -2.25 0.33 26.73
C VAL A 17 -2.01 0.70 25.29
N SER A 18 -0.80 1.16 24.99
CA SER A 18 -0.36 1.47 23.63
C SER A 18 0.93 0.72 23.28
N SER A 19 1.27 0.65 22.00
CA SER A 19 2.52 0.05 21.54
C SER A 19 3.66 1.04 21.75
N ALA A 20 4.46 0.83 22.78
CA ALA A 20 5.59 1.70 23.10
C ALA A 20 6.76 1.50 22.13
N TRP A 21 7.09 0.24 21.82
CA TRP A 21 8.16 -0.12 20.90
C TRP A 21 7.97 -1.54 20.36
N ARG A 22 8.89 -1.99 19.49
CA ARG A 22 8.92 -3.36 18.99
C ARG A 22 10.30 -3.95 19.24
N HIS A 23 10.36 -5.20 19.71
CA HIS A 23 11.63 -5.87 19.89
C HIS A 23 12.16 -6.47 18.55
N ALA A 24 13.33 -7.14 18.61
CA ALA A 24 14.05 -7.64 17.43
C ALA A 24 13.22 -8.61 16.54
N GLN A 25 12.22 -9.30 17.09
CA GLN A 25 11.30 -10.17 16.34
C GLN A 25 10.04 -9.44 15.86
N PHE A 26 10.01 -8.12 15.98
CA PHE A 26 8.93 -7.25 15.55
C PHE A 26 7.62 -7.40 16.36
N GLU A 27 7.63 -8.08 17.49
CA GLU A 27 6.48 -8.15 18.39
C GLU A 27 6.30 -6.82 19.15
N ARG A 28 5.05 -6.47 19.42
CA ARG A 28 4.71 -5.25 20.15
C ARG A 28 5.08 -5.38 21.63
N CYS A 29 5.72 -4.35 22.16
CA CYS A 29 5.90 -4.13 23.57
C CYS A 29 4.93 -3.05 24.01
N TYR A 30 4.15 -3.32 25.03
CA TYR A 30 3.08 -2.45 25.48
C TYR A 30 3.49 -1.70 26.75
N ASP A 31 3.01 -0.47 26.88
CA ASP A 31 3.04 0.31 28.12
C ASP A 31 1.71 1.06 28.27
N LEU A 32 1.50 1.70 29.41
CA LEU A 32 0.31 2.51 29.67
C LEU A 32 0.19 3.64 28.66
N ALA A 33 -1.03 3.92 28.21
CA ALA A 33 -1.27 4.94 27.17
C ALA A 33 -0.71 6.30 27.58
N GLU A 34 -0.82 6.69 28.86
CA GLU A 34 -0.29 7.95 29.40
C GLU A 34 1.24 8.07 29.39
N ARG A 35 1.97 6.94 29.26
CA ARG A 35 3.44 6.95 29.14
C ARG A 35 3.92 6.97 27.68
N VAL A 36 3.05 6.57 26.76
CA VAL A 36 3.38 6.42 25.33
C VAL A 36 2.89 7.63 24.54
N LEU A 37 1.69 8.11 24.85
CA LEU A 37 1.06 9.20 24.08
C LEU A 37 1.44 10.56 24.67
N PRO A 38 1.67 11.59 23.82
CA PRO A 38 1.91 12.95 24.27
C PRO A 38 0.73 13.49 25.11
N ALA A 39 1.03 14.28 26.15
CA ALA A 39 0.03 14.82 27.06
C ALA A 39 -1.08 15.63 26.35
N HIS A 40 -0.75 16.36 25.30
CA HIS A 40 -1.74 17.13 24.52
C HIS A 40 -2.74 16.21 23.78
N VAL A 41 -2.34 15.01 23.38
CA VAL A 41 -3.22 14.02 22.75
C VAL A 41 -4.18 13.45 23.80
N LEU A 42 -3.67 13.13 25.01
CA LEU A 42 -4.49 12.61 26.09
C LEU A 42 -5.48 13.65 26.66
N ALA A 43 -5.10 14.92 26.60
CA ALA A 43 -5.94 16.03 27.07
C ALA A 43 -6.93 16.53 26.00
N ALA A 44 -6.83 16.04 24.76
CA ALA A 44 -7.75 16.43 23.71
C ALA A 44 -9.18 15.97 24.05
N PRO A 45 -10.21 16.81 23.84
CA PRO A 45 -11.59 16.41 24.06
C PRO A 45 -11.95 15.24 23.14
N GLU A 46 -12.64 14.26 23.70
CA GLU A 46 -13.15 13.14 22.90
C GLU A 46 -14.24 13.65 21.93
N PRO A 47 -14.09 13.47 20.62
CA PRO A 47 -15.12 13.87 19.67
C PRO A 47 -16.35 12.97 19.81
N ASP A 48 -17.54 13.50 19.52
CA ASP A 48 -18.70 12.63 19.36
C ASP A 48 -18.48 11.64 18.19
N GLU A 49 -19.19 10.53 18.23
CA GLU A 49 -18.95 9.42 17.31
C GLU A 49 -19.25 9.81 15.84
N ASP A 50 -20.24 10.66 15.60
CA ASP A 50 -20.60 11.12 14.24
C ASP A 50 -19.54 12.10 13.71
N ALA A 51 -19.01 12.97 14.55
CA ALA A 51 -17.89 13.85 14.20
C ALA A 51 -16.62 13.05 13.91
N ALA A 52 -16.31 12.05 14.73
CA ALA A 52 -15.16 11.17 14.53
C ALA A 52 -15.28 10.39 13.19
N VAL A 53 -16.44 9.83 12.90
CA VAL A 53 -16.69 9.13 11.63
C VAL A 53 -16.52 10.07 10.44
N ARG A 54 -17.08 11.29 10.49
CA ARG A 54 -16.93 12.27 9.41
C ARG A 54 -15.48 12.69 9.20
N GLU A 55 -14.72 12.90 10.27
CA GLU A 55 -13.30 13.23 10.19
C GLU A 55 -12.50 12.09 9.51
N LEU A 56 -12.68 10.85 9.95
CA LEU A 56 -12.03 9.69 9.34
C LEU A 56 -12.38 9.53 7.86
N LEU A 57 -13.64 9.76 7.48
CA LEU A 57 -14.06 9.72 6.08
C LEU A 57 -13.44 10.85 5.25
N THR A 58 -13.28 12.04 5.83
CA THR A 58 -12.61 13.17 5.18
C THR A 58 -11.13 12.87 4.94
N ILE A 59 -10.45 12.30 5.94
CA ILE A 59 -9.06 11.83 5.80
C ILE A 59 -8.93 10.78 4.68
N ALA A 60 -9.84 9.80 4.67
CA ALA A 60 -9.87 8.78 3.61
C ALA A 60 -10.11 9.39 2.22
N ALA A 61 -10.99 10.37 2.12
CA ALA A 61 -11.30 11.07 0.87
C ALA A 61 -10.12 11.90 0.36
N ARG A 62 -9.42 12.60 1.23
CA ARG A 62 -8.19 13.32 0.89
C ARG A 62 -7.10 12.36 0.39
N ALA A 63 -6.91 11.23 1.08
CA ALA A 63 -5.92 10.23 0.69
C ALA A 63 -6.20 9.58 -0.68
N HIS A 64 -7.48 9.43 -1.03
CA HIS A 64 -7.88 8.82 -2.30
C HIS A 64 -8.05 9.82 -3.45
N GLY A 65 -8.30 11.10 -3.15
CA GLY A 65 -8.74 12.10 -4.12
C GLY A 65 -10.15 11.79 -4.64
N VAL A 66 -10.29 10.74 -5.44
CA VAL A 66 -11.57 10.21 -5.95
C VAL A 66 -11.76 8.76 -5.50
N ALA A 67 -12.94 8.43 -4.97
CA ALA A 67 -13.23 7.09 -4.44
C ALA A 67 -14.73 6.75 -4.48
N SER A 68 -15.06 5.46 -4.49
CA SER A 68 -16.41 5.02 -4.18
C SER A 68 -16.68 5.08 -2.68
N GLU A 69 -17.94 5.13 -2.27
CA GLU A 69 -18.33 5.00 -0.86
C GLU A 69 -17.64 3.81 -0.19
N ARG A 70 -17.62 2.65 -0.86
CA ARG A 70 -16.94 1.45 -0.36
C ARG A 70 -15.46 1.70 -0.06
N CYS A 71 -14.71 2.38 -0.94
CA CYS A 71 -13.29 2.67 -0.72
C CYS A 71 -13.09 3.59 0.48
N LEU A 72 -13.94 4.61 0.65
CA LEU A 72 -13.89 5.51 1.80
C LEU A 72 -14.11 4.76 3.11
N LEU A 73 -15.13 3.89 3.17
CA LEU A 73 -15.41 3.07 4.34
C LEU A 73 -14.32 2.03 4.63
N ASP A 74 -13.73 1.45 3.58
CA ASP A 74 -12.72 0.41 3.71
C ASP A 74 -11.36 0.95 4.18
N TYR A 75 -11.06 2.22 3.97
CA TYR A 75 -9.80 2.85 4.35
C TYR A 75 -9.50 2.69 5.85
N PHE A 76 -10.47 3.01 6.70
CA PHE A 76 -10.39 2.83 8.15
C PHE A 76 -11.23 1.67 8.68
N ARG A 77 -11.73 0.79 7.81
CA ARG A 77 -12.59 -0.36 8.17
C ARG A 77 -13.87 0.05 8.91
N ILE A 78 -14.40 1.24 8.64
CA ILE A 78 -15.64 1.74 9.25
C ILE A 78 -16.83 1.00 8.63
N ARG A 79 -17.81 0.61 9.45
CA ARG A 79 -18.97 -0.18 9.02
C ARG A 79 -20.27 0.35 9.65
N GLY A 80 -21.39 -0.07 9.09
CA GLY A 80 -22.72 0.20 9.65
C GLY A 80 -23.45 1.37 8.98
N SER A 81 -24.64 1.71 9.50
CA SER A 81 -25.49 2.80 8.99
C SER A 81 -24.86 4.17 9.22
N ARG A 82 -24.30 4.39 10.40
CA ARG A 82 -23.65 5.65 10.79
C ARG A 82 -22.53 6.04 9.82
N ALA A 83 -21.71 5.08 9.36
CA ALA A 83 -20.67 5.34 8.39
C ALA A 83 -21.23 5.85 7.04
N ARG A 84 -22.32 5.26 6.56
CA ARG A 84 -23.01 5.71 5.34
C ARG A 84 -23.70 7.05 5.51
N GLU A 85 -24.24 7.32 6.70
CA GLU A 85 -24.80 8.62 7.07
C GLU A 85 -23.73 9.70 7.08
N GLY A 86 -22.55 9.40 7.59
CA GLY A 86 -21.37 10.27 7.52
C GLY A 86 -20.99 10.64 6.07
N VAL A 87 -20.98 9.65 5.15
CA VAL A 87 -20.75 9.95 3.72
C VAL A 87 -21.82 10.87 3.15
N ARG A 88 -23.12 10.61 3.45
CA ARG A 88 -24.22 11.49 2.99
C ARG A 88 -24.12 12.90 3.55
N ALA A 89 -23.76 13.03 4.83
CA ALA A 89 -23.54 14.33 5.45
C ALA A 89 -22.41 15.10 4.77
N LEU A 90 -21.26 14.46 4.50
CA LEU A 90 -20.13 15.08 3.80
C LEU A 90 -20.48 15.49 2.36
N VAL A 91 -21.40 14.77 1.70
CA VAL A 91 -21.93 15.19 0.38
C VAL A 91 -22.84 16.41 0.54
N ALA A 92 -23.73 16.43 1.54
CA ALA A 92 -24.61 17.56 1.81
C ALA A 92 -23.84 18.83 2.18
N ASP A 93 -22.74 18.68 2.93
CA ASP A 93 -21.83 19.77 3.34
C ASP A 93 -20.89 20.22 2.20
N GLY A 94 -20.91 19.56 1.04
CA GLY A 94 -20.07 19.88 -0.11
C GLY A 94 -18.61 19.48 0.02
N VAL A 95 -18.24 18.75 1.07
CA VAL A 95 -16.87 18.19 1.26
C VAL A 95 -16.58 17.09 0.25
N LEU A 96 -17.60 16.30 -0.07
CA LEU A 96 -17.57 15.28 -1.11
C LEU A 96 -18.49 15.65 -2.26
N VAL A 97 -17.95 15.64 -3.48
CA VAL A 97 -18.69 15.97 -4.70
C VAL A 97 -18.93 14.70 -5.51
N PRO A 98 -20.18 14.34 -5.82
CA PRO A 98 -20.47 13.24 -6.73
C PRO A 98 -19.95 13.53 -8.13
N VAL A 99 -19.15 12.62 -8.67
CA VAL A 99 -18.55 12.75 -10.00
C VAL A 99 -18.66 11.44 -10.78
N ARG A 100 -18.43 11.52 -12.10
CA ARG A 100 -18.28 10.36 -12.98
C ARG A 100 -16.83 10.26 -13.45
N VAL A 101 -16.28 9.06 -13.41
CA VAL A 101 -14.99 8.75 -14.00
C VAL A 101 -15.26 7.96 -15.27
N GLU A 102 -14.62 8.35 -16.37
CA GLU A 102 -14.72 7.64 -17.65
C GLU A 102 -14.34 6.17 -17.49
N GLY A 103 -15.11 5.27 -18.07
CA GLY A 103 -14.92 3.83 -17.95
C GLY A 103 -15.42 3.18 -16.66
N TRP A 104 -15.82 3.98 -15.64
CA TRP A 104 -16.35 3.42 -14.39
C TRP A 104 -17.88 3.37 -14.41
N GLN A 105 -18.43 2.20 -14.06
CA GLN A 105 -19.89 1.97 -14.09
C GLN A 105 -20.63 2.47 -12.84
N ARG A 106 -19.91 2.86 -11.80
CA ARG A 106 -20.48 3.27 -10.52
C ARG A 106 -20.22 4.74 -10.22
N PRO A 107 -21.11 5.40 -9.46
CA PRO A 107 -20.84 6.74 -8.98
C PRO A 107 -19.66 6.72 -8.00
N VAL A 108 -18.90 7.79 -8.03
CA VAL A 108 -17.77 8.03 -7.12
C VAL A 108 -17.84 9.44 -6.57
N LEU A 109 -17.08 9.66 -5.53
CA LEU A 109 -17.02 10.91 -4.78
C LEU A 109 -15.60 11.48 -4.90
N LEU A 110 -15.51 12.75 -5.26
CA LEU A 110 -14.28 13.53 -5.30
C LEU A 110 -14.22 14.35 -4.01
N HIS A 111 -13.08 14.40 -3.35
CA HIS A 111 -12.85 15.40 -2.29
C HIS A 111 -12.83 16.79 -2.93
N ALA A 112 -13.57 17.76 -2.39
CA ALA A 112 -13.74 19.09 -2.99
C ALA A 112 -12.41 19.84 -3.20
N GLU A 113 -11.43 19.61 -2.31
CA GLU A 113 -10.09 20.19 -2.36
C GLU A 113 -9.05 19.24 -3.01
N ALA A 114 -9.49 18.21 -3.75
CA ALA A 114 -8.55 17.30 -4.40
C ALA A 114 -7.75 18.05 -5.46
N ASP A 115 -6.43 17.92 -5.39
CA ASP A 115 -5.55 18.35 -6.47
C ASP A 115 -5.75 17.43 -7.68
N LEU A 116 -5.94 18.03 -8.86
CA LEU A 116 -6.16 17.33 -10.12
C LEU A 116 -5.02 17.62 -11.09
N PRO A 117 -3.83 17.05 -10.87
CA PRO A 117 -2.69 17.28 -11.75
C PRO A 117 -2.99 16.72 -13.15
N ARG A 118 -2.53 17.42 -14.17
CA ARG A 118 -2.66 16.97 -15.56
C ARG A 118 -1.85 15.71 -15.86
N ARG A 119 -0.81 15.44 -15.07
CA ARG A 119 0.10 14.31 -15.24
C ARG A 119 0.77 13.96 -13.91
N ALA A 120 0.87 12.67 -13.63
CA ALA A 120 1.71 12.13 -12.56
C ALA A 120 3.03 11.60 -13.14
N THR A 121 4.16 11.95 -12.53
CA THR A 121 5.51 11.58 -13.02
C THR A 121 6.31 10.78 -11.99
N GLY A 122 5.74 10.52 -10.80
CA GLY A 122 6.41 9.80 -9.72
C GLY A 122 6.73 8.35 -10.06
N ARG A 123 7.70 7.79 -9.33
CA ARG A 123 8.02 6.35 -9.31
C ARG A 123 7.99 5.87 -7.88
N ALA A 124 7.48 4.67 -7.65
CA ALA A 124 7.48 4.05 -6.32
C ALA A 124 7.27 2.54 -6.39
N LEU A 125 7.89 1.81 -5.47
CA LEU A 125 7.52 0.43 -5.14
C LEU A 125 6.41 0.47 -4.10
N LEU A 126 5.23 -0.01 -4.44
CA LEU A 126 4.06 0.04 -3.58
C LEU A 126 3.96 -1.21 -2.71
N SER A 127 3.67 -1.01 -1.42
CA SER A 127 3.33 -2.12 -0.53
C SER A 127 2.00 -2.76 -0.95
N PRO A 128 1.80 -4.08 -0.77
CA PRO A 128 0.48 -4.71 -0.87
C PRO A 128 -0.59 -4.08 0.04
N PHE A 129 -0.17 -3.36 1.06
CA PHE A 129 -1.03 -2.66 2.03
C PHE A 129 -1.18 -1.16 1.73
N ASP A 130 -0.57 -0.67 0.65
CA ASP A 130 -0.73 0.71 0.20
C ASP A 130 -2.19 1.02 -0.16
N PRO A 131 -2.71 2.22 0.15
CA PRO A 131 -4.06 2.66 -0.22
C PRO A 131 -4.39 2.53 -1.71
N LEU A 132 -3.42 2.62 -2.61
CA LEU A 132 -3.61 2.36 -4.05
C LEU A 132 -3.79 0.87 -4.37
N VAL A 133 -3.30 -0.04 -3.51
CA VAL A 133 -3.17 -1.47 -3.82
C VAL A 133 -4.16 -2.35 -3.05
N PHE A 134 -4.42 -2.08 -1.76
CA PHE A 134 -5.15 -3.03 -0.92
C PHE A 134 -6.62 -3.23 -1.30
N GLU A 135 -7.31 -2.21 -1.84
CA GLU A 135 -8.68 -2.35 -2.35
C GLU A 135 -8.64 -2.81 -3.81
N ARG A 136 -8.78 -4.12 -4.00
CA ARG A 136 -8.52 -4.82 -5.27
C ARG A 136 -9.39 -4.35 -6.43
N ARG A 137 -10.67 -4.04 -6.16
CA ARG A 137 -11.57 -3.56 -7.22
C ARG A 137 -11.16 -2.18 -7.71
N ARG A 138 -10.76 -1.28 -6.80
CA ARG A 138 -10.24 0.03 -7.16
C ARG A 138 -8.93 -0.09 -7.95
N LEU A 139 -8.04 -0.98 -7.52
CA LEU A 139 -6.79 -1.28 -8.24
C LEU A 139 -7.06 -1.75 -9.68
N GLU A 140 -8.02 -2.67 -9.86
CA GLU A 140 -8.40 -3.17 -11.18
C GLU A 140 -9.06 -2.07 -12.03
N GLU A 141 -9.91 -1.22 -11.45
CA GLU A 141 -10.56 -0.10 -12.14
C GLU A 141 -9.57 1.01 -12.54
N LEU A 142 -8.56 1.31 -11.69
CA LEU A 142 -7.55 2.33 -11.97
C LEU A 142 -6.49 1.87 -12.97
N PHE A 143 -6.01 0.64 -12.82
CA PHE A 143 -4.80 0.17 -13.51
C PHE A 143 -5.01 -1.09 -14.36
N GLY A 144 -6.21 -1.65 -14.41
CA GLY A 144 -6.48 -2.92 -15.09
C GLY A 144 -5.77 -4.12 -14.49
N LEU A 145 -5.20 -3.99 -13.27
CA LEU A 145 -4.40 -5.01 -12.63
C LEU A 145 -5.22 -5.81 -11.62
N ARG A 146 -5.34 -7.12 -11.86
CA ARG A 146 -5.80 -8.09 -10.85
C ARG A 146 -4.61 -8.54 -10.02
N TYR A 147 -4.52 -8.02 -8.81
CA TYR A 147 -3.43 -8.30 -7.91
C TYR A 147 -3.92 -8.98 -6.61
N ARG A 148 -3.13 -9.96 -6.15
CA ARG A 148 -3.32 -10.61 -4.85
C ARG A 148 -1.95 -10.94 -4.25
N ILE A 149 -1.74 -10.59 -2.99
CA ILE A 149 -0.56 -11.03 -2.25
C ILE A 149 -0.61 -12.56 -2.04
N GLU A 150 0.50 -13.25 -2.28
CA GLU A 150 0.58 -14.72 -2.28
C GLU A 150 1.30 -15.31 -1.06
N ILE A 151 1.43 -14.53 0.03
CA ILE A 151 2.12 -14.97 1.27
C ILE A 151 1.50 -16.22 1.91
N TYR A 152 0.21 -16.46 1.69
CA TYR A 152 -0.52 -17.64 2.18
C TYR A 152 -0.67 -18.74 1.14
N VAL A 153 -0.13 -18.53 -0.07
CA VAL A 153 -0.16 -19.51 -1.15
C VAL A 153 1.08 -20.41 -1.04
N PRO A 154 0.95 -21.75 -1.12
CA PRO A 154 2.09 -22.65 -1.18
C PRO A 154 3.08 -22.26 -2.28
N GLU A 155 4.38 -22.38 -2.04
CA GLU A 155 5.43 -21.86 -2.93
C GLU A 155 5.27 -22.34 -4.38
N ALA A 156 4.98 -23.63 -4.58
CA ALA A 156 4.78 -24.24 -5.91
C ALA A 156 3.57 -23.69 -6.69
N GLN A 157 2.64 -23.00 -6.03
CA GLN A 157 1.42 -22.44 -6.62
C GLN A 157 1.48 -20.92 -6.79
N ARG A 158 2.57 -20.27 -6.37
CA ARG A 158 2.75 -18.82 -6.52
C ARG A 158 3.05 -18.47 -7.97
N VAL A 159 2.32 -17.50 -8.48
CA VAL A 159 2.47 -17.02 -9.87
C VAL A 159 3.59 -15.98 -9.96
N HIS A 160 3.57 -14.98 -9.08
CA HIS A 160 4.51 -13.85 -9.15
C HIS A 160 5.55 -13.85 -8.04
N GLY A 161 5.29 -14.48 -6.89
CA GLY A 161 6.25 -14.54 -5.78
C GLY A 161 5.59 -14.53 -4.40
N TYR A 162 6.39 -14.36 -3.36
CA TYR A 162 5.92 -14.40 -1.97
C TYR A 162 5.33 -13.05 -1.51
N TYR A 163 6.13 -11.98 -1.62
CA TYR A 163 5.75 -10.62 -1.20
C TYR A 163 6.02 -9.65 -2.34
N VAL A 164 5.14 -9.72 -3.32
CA VAL A 164 5.28 -8.99 -4.57
C VAL A 164 4.88 -7.52 -4.39
N LEU A 165 5.73 -6.61 -4.82
CA LEU A 165 5.52 -5.18 -4.81
C LEU A 165 5.15 -4.70 -6.21
N PRO A 166 3.99 -4.06 -6.44
CA PRO A 166 3.73 -3.35 -7.68
C PRO A 166 4.66 -2.13 -7.80
N PHE A 167 5.23 -1.94 -8.99
CA PHE A 167 6.03 -0.78 -9.33
C PHE A 167 5.19 0.25 -10.08
N LEU A 168 4.93 1.37 -9.43
CA LEU A 168 4.28 2.53 -10.04
C LEU A 168 5.31 3.34 -10.84
N ARG A 169 4.97 3.66 -12.09
CA ARG A 169 5.74 4.52 -12.98
C ARG A 169 4.80 5.53 -13.63
N GLY A 170 4.83 6.76 -13.15
CA GLY A 170 3.87 7.78 -13.54
C GLY A 170 2.43 7.36 -13.19
N GLU A 171 1.60 7.19 -14.20
CA GLU A 171 0.18 6.86 -14.05
C GLU A 171 -0.11 5.36 -14.21
N ARG A 172 0.90 4.48 -14.22
CA ARG A 172 0.76 3.07 -14.54
C ARG A 172 1.54 2.16 -13.58
N LEU A 173 1.03 0.97 -13.37
CA LEU A 173 1.78 -0.10 -12.72
C LEU A 173 2.59 -0.83 -13.80
N ALA A 174 3.90 -0.66 -13.78
CA ALA A 174 4.77 -1.08 -14.86
C ALA A 174 5.48 -2.41 -14.60
N ALA A 175 5.61 -2.84 -13.34
CA ALA A 175 6.18 -4.13 -12.98
C ALA A 175 5.59 -4.69 -11.68
N LEU A 176 5.78 -5.98 -11.46
CA LEU A 176 5.51 -6.73 -10.23
C LEU A 176 6.83 -7.39 -9.81
N VAL A 177 7.33 -7.07 -8.62
CA VAL A 177 8.65 -7.55 -8.18
C VAL A 177 8.58 -8.24 -6.82
N ASP A 178 9.17 -9.44 -6.73
CA ASP A 178 9.35 -10.17 -5.47
C ASP A 178 10.75 -9.94 -4.94
N LEU A 179 10.85 -9.29 -3.77
CA LEU A 179 12.09 -8.79 -3.21
C LEU A 179 12.43 -9.45 -1.86
N LYS A 180 13.71 -9.61 -1.59
CA LYS A 180 14.21 -10.06 -0.30
C LYS A 180 15.49 -9.32 0.10
N ALA A 181 15.49 -8.73 1.28
CA ALA A 181 16.70 -8.21 1.91
C ALA A 181 17.54 -9.37 2.47
N ASP A 182 18.67 -9.65 1.84
CA ASP A 182 19.69 -10.56 2.34
C ASP A 182 20.72 -9.76 3.16
N ARG A 183 20.37 -9.50 4.41
CA ARG A 183 21.17 -8.65 5.30
C ARG A 183 22.55 -9.22 5.63
N ARG A 184 22.72 -10.55 5.49
CA ARG A 184 24.04 -11.19 5.71
C ARG A 184 25.00 -10.95 4.56
N ALA A 185 24.45 -10.89 3.35
CA ALA A 185 25.24 -10.63 2.14
C ALA A 185 25.31 -9.14 1.79
N GLY A 186 24.57 -8.26 2.51
CA GLY A 186 24.45 -6.85 2.13
C GLY A 186 23.64 -6.61 0.85
N LEU A 187 22.79 -7.53 0.43
CA LEU A 187 22.17 -7.51 -0.91
C LEU A 187 20.64 -7.40 -0.86
N LEU A 188 20.08 -6.57 -1.74
CA LEU A 188 18.67 -6.65 -2.10
C LEU A 188 18.50 -7.63 -3.27
N ARG A 189 17.90 -8.80 -3.00
CA ARG A 189 17.65 -9.82 -4.03
C ARG A 189 16.30 -9.61 -4.69
N VAL A 190 16.30 -9.54 -6.01
CA VAL A 190 15.11 -9.59 -6.85
C VAL A 190 14.86 -11.05 -7.23
N HIS A 191 13.94 -11.71 -6.51
CA HIS A 191 13.61 -13.11 -6.76
C HIS A 191 12.83 -13.30 -8.07
N ALA A 192 11.99 -12.32 -8.40
CA ALA A 192 11.21 -12.29 -9.63
C ALA A 192 10.90 -10.87 -10.06
N ALA A 193 10.84 -10.62 -11.37
CA ALA A 193 10.38 -9.38 -11.95
C ALA A 193 9.49 -9.69 -13.17
N HIS A 194 8.23 -9.26 -13.11
CA HIS A 194 7.22 -9.53 -14.14
C HIS A 194 6.64 -8.25 -14.67
N ARG A 195 6.22 -8.24 -15.93
CA ARG A 195 5.30 -7.24 -16.45
C ARG A 195 3.89 -7.55 -15.94
N PRO A 196 3.08 -6.54 -15.59
CA PRO A 196 1.71 -6.78 -15.17
C PRO A 196 0.91 -7.47 -16.27
N PRO A 197 0.13 -8.51 -15.98
CA PRO A 197 -0.75 -9.14 -16.95
C PRO A 197 -2.02 -8.29 -17.20
N GLY A 198 -2.61 -8.42 -18.36
CA GLY A 198 -3.95 -7.87 -18.68
C GLY A 198 -3.93 -6.55 -19.44
N PRO A 199 -5.11 -5.93 -19.63
CA PRO A 199 -5.30 -4.75 -20.49
C PRO A 199 -4.62 -3.48 -19.99
N GLY A 200 -4.21 -3.45 -18.72
CA GLY A 200 -3.36 -2.39 -18.13
C GLY A 200 -1.87 -2.61 -18.37
N ALA A 201 -1.49 -3.64 -19.13
CA ALA A 201 -0.10 -3.87 -19.52
C ALA A 201 0.45 -2.64 -20.23
N VAL A 202 1.61 -2.21 -19.77
CA VAL A 202 2.26 -0.98 -20.26
C VAL A 202 2.92 -1.27 -21.60
N ASP A 203 2.64 -0.44 -22.58
CA ASP A 203 3.24 -0.50 -23.92
C ASP A 203 4.67 0.10 -23.94
N ASP A 204 5.21 0.39 -22.76
CA ASP A 204 6.56 0.91 -22.61
C ASP A 204 7.61 -0.15 -22.96
N ALA A 205 8.67 0.27 -23.60
CA ALA A 205 9.80 -0.59 -23.92
C ALA A 205 10.34 -1.23 -22.60
N PRO A 206 10.48 -2.57 -22.54
CA PRO A 206 10.96 -3.26 -21.35
C PRO A 206 12.26 -2.69 -20.76
N ALA A 207 13.16 -2.20 -21.63
CA ALA A 207 14.41 -1.55 -21.22
C ALA A 207 14.18 -0.25 -20.44
N ALA A 208 13.20 0.57 -20.83
CA ALA A 208 12.88 1.81 -20.11
C ALA A 208 12.25 1.53 -18.75
N VAL A 209 11.35 0.54 -18.67
CA VAL A 209 10.78 0.10 -17.38
C VAL A 209 11.86 -0.45 -16.47
N ALA A 210 12.76 -1.28 -17.00
CA ALA A 210 13.85 -1.89 -16.24
C ALA A 210 14.86 -0.85 -15.72
N ALA A 211 15.18 0.18 -16.51
CA ALA A 211 16.07 1.26 -16.08
C ALA A 211 15.47 2.07 -14.92
N ASP A 212 14.19 2.45 -15.03
CA ASP A 212 13.50 3.16 -13.95
C ASP A 212 13.31 2.30 -12.70
N LEU A 213 13.01 1.01 -12.86
CA LEU A 213 12.92 0.05 -11.77
C LEU A 213 14.29 -0.17 -11.09
N ALA A 214 15.38 -0.29 -11.85
CA ALA A 214 16.73 -0.42 -11.30
C ALA A 214 17.11 0.80 -10.44
N ALA A 215 16.78 2.01 -10.89
CA ALA A 215 17.01 3.21 -10.09
C ALA A 215 16.21 3.20 -8.78
N GLU A 216 14.95 2.76 -8.81
CA GLU A 216 14.11 2.67 -7.60
C GLU A 216 14.59 1.57 -6.63
N LEU A 217 15.06 0.45 -7.16
CA LEU A 217 15.62 -0.64 -6.34
C LEU A 217 16.93 -0.25 -5.65
N ARG A 218 17.78 0.57 -6.30
CA ARG A 218 18.99 1.12 -5.67
C ARG A 218 18.63 2.08 -4.54
N LEU A 219 17.61 2.95 -4.71
CA LEU A 219 17.10 3.81 -3.63
C LEU A 219 16.59 2.98 -2.46
N LEU A 220 15.83 1.91 -2.73
CA LEU A 220 15.33 1.00 -1.69
C LEU A 220 16.48 0.28 -0.98
N ALA A 221 17.49 -0.21 -1.70
CA ALA A 221 18.66 -0.87 -1.12
C ALA A 221 19.40 0.10 -0.18
N GLY A 222 19.68 1.32 -0.61
CA GLY A 222 20.31 2.35 0.21
C GLY A 222 19.50 2.67 1.47
N TRP A 223 18.17 2.81 1.36
CA TRP A 223 17.29 3.01 2.52
C TRP A 223 17.30 1.84 3.50
N LEU A 224 17.44 0.60 3.01
CA LEU A 224 17.57 -0.61 3.82
C LEU A 224 18.95 -0.83 4.42
N GLY A 225 19.94 -0.01 4.06
CA GLY A 225 21.35 -0.18 4.45
C GLY A 225 21.99 -1.40 3.80
N LEU A 226 21.64 -1.68 2.54
CA LEU A 226 22.19 -2.74 1.71
C LEU A 226 23.13 -2.15 0.65
N ASP A 227 24.18 -2.91 0.31
CA ASP A 227 25.27 -2.43 -0.53
C ASP A 227 24.95 -2.49 -2.03
N ASP A 228 24.13 -3.48 -2.44
CA ASP A 228 23.86 -3.71 -3.87
C ASP A 228 22.52 -4.41 -4.11
N VAL A 229 22.10 -4.43 -5.39
CA VAL A 229 20.89 -5.09 -5.91
C VAL A 229 21.27 -6.18 -6.89
N VAL A 230 20.80 -7.40 -6.66
CA VAL A 230 21.06 -8.53 -7.56
C VAL A 230 19.76 -9.20 -8.01
N VAL A 231 19.70 -9.60 -9.28
CA VAL A 231 18.58 -10.37 -9.84
C VAL A 231 18.91 -11.86 -9.76
N GLY A 232 18.02 -12.61 -9.14
CA GLY A 232 18.09 -14.06 -8.99
C GLY A 232 17.56 -14.55 -7.65
N GLY A 233 16.92 -15.72 -7.67
CA GLY A 233 16.48 -16.44 -6.48
C GLY A 233 17.63 -17.04 -5.68
N LYS A 234 17.32 -17.94 -4.74
CA LYS A 234 18.34 -18.66 -3.95
C LYS A 234 19.25 -19.54 -4.80
N ASP A 235 18.74 -20.03 -5.92
CA ASP A 235 19.40 -20.81 -6.95
C ASP A 235 20.15 -19.96 -7.99
N GLY A 236 20.11 -18.64 -7.85
CA GLY A 236 20.70 -17.69 -8.80
C GLY A 236 19.87 -17.47 -10.07
N SER A 237 18.77 -18.20 -10.27
CA SER A 237 17.96 -18.09 -11.49
C SER A 237 17.03 -16.88 -11.45
N PRO A 238 17.06 -15.98 -12.45
CA PRO A 238 16.11 -14.89 -12.56
C PRO A 238 14.73 -15.43 -13.01
N ARG A 239 13.66 -15.02 -12.34
CA ARG A 239 12.30 -15.40 -12.70
C ARG A 239 11.50 -14.19 -13.18
N GLY A 240 10.61 -14.43 -14.16
CA GLY A 240 9.77 -13.41 -14.77
C GLY A 240 10.34 -12.81 -16.04
N ASP A 241 9.43 -12.33 -16.88
CA ASP A 241 9.72 -11.84 -18.25
C ASP A 241 10.50 -10.51 -18.28
N LEU A 242 10.56 -9.79 -17.15
CA LEU A 242 11.34 -8.55 -17.01
C LEU A 242 12.71 -8.78 -16.35
N ALA A 243 12.94 -9.93 -15.74
CA ALA A 243 14.11 -10.18 -14.88
C ALA A 243 15.45 -10.08 -15.63
N GLY A 244 15.53 -10.61 -16.85
CA GLY A 244 16.75 -10.53 -17.68
C GLY A 244 17.09 -9.09 -18.08
N THR A 245 16.09 -8.31 -18.51
CA THR A 245 16.29 -6.91 -18.86
C THR A 245 16.67 -6.07 -17.65
N LEU A 246 16.09 -6.37 -16.47
CA LEU A 246 16.44 -5.71 -15.22
C LEU A 246 17.89 -6.01 -14.80
N ALA A 247 18.35 -7.26 -14.96
CA ALA A 247 19.72 -7.60 -14.66
C ALA A 247 20.72 -6.78 -15.49
N VAL A 248 20.44 -6.60 -16.79
CA VAL A 248 21.25 -5.73 -17.66
C VAL A 248 21.20 -4.27 -17.19
N ALA A 249 20.03 -3.74 -16.84
CA ALA A 249 19.90 -2.36 -16.37
C ALA A 249 20.63 -2.10 -15.04
N LEU A 250 20.75 -3.11 -14.18
CA LEU A 250 21.49 -3.01 -12.91
C LEU A 250 23.02 -3.04 -13.11
N THR A 251 23.52 -3.66 -14.19
CA THR A 251 24.96 -3.67 -14.51
C THR A 251 25.43 -2.46 -15.30
N ALA A 252 24.53 -1.75 -15.98
CA ALA A 252 24.85 -0.61 -16.84
C ALA A 252 24.96 0.75 -16.12
N GLY A 253 24.68 0.84 -14.83
CA GLY A 253 24.69 2.05 -14.00
C GLY A 253 25.44 1.87 -12.70
#